data_6fcbc557b97bb687e9f0569fef1a977a
#
_entry.id   6fcbc557b97bb687e9f0569fef1a977a
#
_cell.length_a   1.000
_cell.length_b   1.000
_cell.length_c   1.000
_cell.angle_alpha   90.00
_cell.angle_beta   90.00
_cell.angle_gamma   90.00
#
_symmetry.space_group_name_H-M   'P 1'
#
loop_
_entity.id
_entity.type
_entity.pdbx_description
1 polymer ?
#
loop_
_entity_poly.entity_id
_entity_poly.type
_entity_poly.pdbx_seq_one_letter_code
_entity_poly.pdbx_strand_id
1 'polypeptide(L)'
;MKKYFYLLAMLAVVLGTTACSDDDNHPSTNILDKPEVTVPDVKESSAVITWKAIGNATAYIYSLNNGSEQSTDQNTIQLTGLEPEKSYTFKVKAQKTGSIYFEDSDYAEITFTTTSEVTVYRIATFADDWDKWYYEYNDNGTVKRVYRLYEGELDREWLFAYDGNNITVTGK
;
A
#
# COMPACT_ATOMS: atom_id res chain seq x y z
N MET A 1 6.40 75.26 -20.67
CA MET A 1 6.52 76.40 -19.75
C MET A 1 6.37 75.89 -18.32
N LYS A 2 7.41 76.21 -17.51
CA LYS A 2 7.44 76.29 -16.02
C LYS A 2 6.99 75.04 -15.25
N LYS A 3 7.92 74.20 -14.74
CA LYS A 3 8.68 74.32 -13.49
C LYS A 3 7.80 74.64 -12.26
N TYR A 4 7.76 73.74 -11.29
CA TYR A 4 8.10 74.03 -9.91
C TYR A 4 8.38 72.75 -9.12
N PHE A 5 9.61 72.70 -8.67
CA PHE A 5 10.17 71.91 -7.60
C PHE A 5 9.52 72.33 -6.26
N TYR A 6 9.09 71.38 -5.45
CA TYR A 6 9.02 71.57 -4.01
C TYR A 6 9.65 70.41 -3.26
N LEU A 7 10.82 70.74 -2.80
CA LEU A 7 11.56 70.05 -1.78
C LEU A 7 10.81 70.33 -0.45
N LEU A 8 10.30 69.37 0.25
CA LEU A 8 9.85 69.54 1.62
C LEU A 8 10.57 68.53 2.54
N ALA A 9 11.28 69.16 3.45
CA ALA A 9 12.19 68.57 4.39
C ALA A 9 11.57 67.54 5.34
N MET A 10 12.33 66.53 5.60
CA MET A 10 12.27 65.58 6.69
C MET A 10 12.06 66.22 8.06
N LEU A 11 11.07 65.73 8.76
CA LEU A 11 11.07 65.73 10.23
C LEU A 11 10.98 64.28 10.68
N ALA A 12 12.10 63.69 11.04
CA ALA A 12 12.17 62.40 11.65
C ALA A 12 11.69 62.49 13.11
N VAL A 13 10.48 62.05 13.33
CA VAL A 13 10.01 61.78 14.71
C VAL A 13 10.41 60.34 15.03
N VAL A 14 11.47 60.19 15.79
CA VAL A 14 11.82 58.92 16.43
C VAL A 14 10.84 58.75 17.60
N LEU A 15 9.73 58.08 17.32
CA LEU A 15 8.91 57.48 18.36
C LEU A 15 9.54 56.14 18.70
N GLY A 16 10.20 56.05 19.86
CA GLY A 16 10.63 54.80 20.43
C GLY A 16 9.41 53.91 20.66
N THR A 17 9.24 52.96 19.80
CA THR A 17 8.41 51.77 20.09
C THR A 17 9.19 50.94 21.07
N THR A 18 8.80 50.93 22.33
CA THR A 18 9.14 49.83 23.20
C THR A 18 8.59 48.58 22.54
N ALA A 19 9.48 47.77 21.97
CA ALA A 19 9.15 46.40 21.61
C ALA A 19 8.71 45.72 22.91
N CYS A 20 7.41 45.52 23.08
CA CYS A 20 6.92 44.41 23.87
C CYS A 20 7.53 43.19 23.20
N SER A 21 8.51 42.60 23.83
CA SER A 21 8.80 41.19 23.62
C SER A 21 7.58 40.46 24.20
N ASP A 22 6.63 40.16 23.35
CA ASP A 22 5.72 39.10 23.66
C ASP A 22 6.62 37.86 23.85
N ASP A 23 6.82 37.54 25.14
CA ASP A 23 7.26 36.21 25.54
C ASP A 23 6.12 35.26 25.16
N ASP A 24 5.97 35.04 23.87
CA ASP A 24 5.23 33.89 23.32
C ASP A 24 6.02 32.62 23.69
N ASN A 25 5.96 32.31 24.99
CA ASN A 25 6.39 31.05 25.53
C ASN A 25 5.38 29.98 25.12
N HIS A 26 5.06 29.97 23.81
CA HIS A 26 4.34 28.89 23.20
C HIS A 26 5.34 27.75 23.03
N PRO A 27 5.15 26.61 23.68
CA PRO A 27 6.04 25.49 23.47
C PRO A 27 6.05 25.18 21.97
N SER A 28 7.23 25.24 21.36
CA SER A 28 7.35 24.87 19.95
C SER A 28 6.88 23.43 19.81
N THR A 29 5.76 23.23 19.13
CA THR A 29 5.27 21.90 18.83
C THR A 29 6.13 21.29 17.72
N ASN A 30 6.52 20.04 17.91
CA ASN A 30 7.24 19.28 16.89
C ASN A 30 6.21 18.49 16.08
N ILE A 31 6.24 18.61 14.76
CA ILE A 31 5.41 17.78 13.87
C ILE A 31 6.09 16.41 13.73
N LEU A 32 5.33 15.33 13.87
CA LEU A 32 5.84 13.98 13.64
C LEU A 32 6.22 13.78 12.17
N ASP A 33 7.21 12.94 11.93
CA ASP A 33 7.62 12.58 10.57
C ASP A 33 6.49 11.84 9.85
N LYS A 34 6.34 12.14 8.57
CA LYS A 34 5.37 11.49 7.69
C LYS A 34 5.79 10.03 7.44
N PRO A 35 4.88 9.03 7.59
CA PRO A 35 5.19 7.63 7.32
C PRO A 35 5.62 7.38 5.86
N GLU A 36 6.63 6.55 5.65
CA GLU A 36 7.01 6.01 4.34
C GLU A 36 6.27 4.70 4.12
N VAL A 37 5.24 4.72 3.28
CA VAL A 37 4.31 3.59 3.08
C VAL A 37 4.72 2.75 1.89
N THR A 38 4.64 1.42 2.02
CA THR A 38 4.84 0.45 0.95
C THR A 38 3.74 -0.60 0.95
N VAL A 39 3.54 -1.26 -0.20
CA VAL A 39 2.59 -2.37 -0.38
C VAL A 39 3.37 -3.58 -0.87
N PRO A 40 3.97 -4.38 0.04
CA PRO A 40 4.82 -5.50 -0.34
C PRO A 40 4.08 -6.71 -0.92
N ASP A 41 2.79 -6.85 -0.65
CA ASP A 41 1.98 -7.97 -1.14
C ASP A 41 0.59 -7.48 -1.53
N VAL A 42 0.15 -7.82 -2.73
CA VAL A 42 -1.20 -7.53 -3.26
C VAL A 42 -1.75 -8.78 -3.91
N LYS A 43 -2.96 -9.18 -3.52
CA LYS A 43 -3.70 -10.32 -4.06
C LYS A 43 -5.06 -9.87 -4.61
N GLU A 44 -5.84 -10.80 -5.07
CA GLU A 44 -7.18 -10.55 -5.61
C GLU A 44 -8.16 -9.90 -4.61
N SER A 45 -8.09 -10.30 -3.34
CA SER A 45 -9.02 -9.84 -2.30
C SER A 45 -8.34 -9.34 -1.03
N SER A 46 -7.02 -9.14 -1.06
CA SER A 46 -6.24 -8.68 0.09
C SER A 46 -4.99 -7.92 -0.32
N ALA A 47 -4.47 -7.09 0.59
CA ALA A 47 -3.17 -6.42 0.46
C ALA A 47 -2.52 -6.26 1.83
N VAL A 48 -1.19 -6.26 1.86
CA VAL A 48 -0.41 -5.93 3.04
C VAL A 48 0.19 -4.55 2.85
N ILE A 49 -0.07 -3.64 3.80
CA ILE A 49 0.48 -2.29 3.82
C ILE A 49 1.45 -2.21 4.98
N THR A 50 2.64 -1.68 4.74
CA THR A 50 3.65 -1.49 5.79
C THR A 50 4.29 -0.11 5.72
N TRP A 51 4.77 0.37 6.86
CA TRP A 51 5.58 1.58 6.97
C TRP A 51 6.62 1.44 8.07
N LYS A 52 7.64 2.27 8.02
CA LYS A 52 8.66 2.32 9.08
C LYS A 52 8.08 3.00 10.33
N ALA A 53 8.38 2.46 11.50
CA ALA A 53 7.98 3.07 12.77
C ALA A 53 8.53 4.51 12.88
N ILE A 54 7.67 5.46 13.26
CA ILE A 54 8.00 6.86 13.41
C ILE A 54 8.37 7.13 14.86
N GLY A 55 9.51 7.80 15.08
CA GLY A 55 9.96 8.18 16.42
C GLY A 55 8.92 9.06 17.12
N ASN A 56 8.71 8.83 18.41
CA ASN A 56 7.71 9.52 19.25
C ASN A 56 6.24 9.25 18.89
N ALA A 57 5.89 8.61 17.78
CA ALA A 57 4.52 8.18 17.52
C ALA A 57 4.07 7.11 18.54
N THR A 58 2.82 7.18 18.96
CA THR A 58 2.17 6.18 19.83
C THR A 58 1.01 5.48 19.15
N ALA A 59 0.56 6.01 18.03
CA ALA A 59 -0.51 5.44 17.20
C ALA A 59 -0.35 5.91 15.75
N TYR A 60 -1.08 5.26 14.88
CA TYR A 60 -1.24 5.65 13.47
C TYR A 60 -2.73 5.70 13.16
N ILE A 61 -3.14 6.75 12.47
CA ILE A 61 -4.52 6.91 11.97
C ILE A 61 -4.50 6.61 10.49
N TYR A 62 -5.33 5.69 10.04
CA TYR A 62 -5.37 5.27 8.64
C TYR A 62 -6.80 5.19 8.11
N SER A 63 -6.95 5.28 6.80
CA SER A 63 -8.21 5.07 6.09
C SER A 63 -7.97 4.45 4.72
N LEU A 64 -9.00 3.78 4.20
CA LEU A 64 -9.03 3.23 2.85
C LEU A 64 -10.11 3.95 2.04
N ASN A 65 -9.77 4.42 0.83
CA ASN A 65 -10.68 5.13 -0.08
C ASN A 65 -11.42 6.31 0.55
N ASN A 66 -10.75 7.07 1.43
CA ASN A 66 -11.35 8.15 2.22
C ASN A 66 -12.55 7.71 3.08
N GLY A 67 -12.62 6.42 3.44
CA GLY A 67 -13.60 5.90 4.39
C GLY A 67 -13.32 6.34 5.82
N SER A 68 -13.98 5.71 6.77
CA SER A 68 -13.80 6.01 8.20
C SER A 68 -12.36 5.78 8.64
N GLU A 69 -11.83 6.70 9.42
CA GLU A 69 -10.52 6.58 10.03
C GLU A 69 -10.50 5.49 11.10
N GLN A 70 -9.43 4.74 11.13
CA GLN A 70 -9.14 3.71 12.12
C GLN A 70 -7.80 4.00 12.78
N SER A 71 -7.63 3.54 14.01
CA SER A 71 -6.39 3.70 14.77
C SER A 71 -5.71 2.36 15.02
N THR A 72 -4.37 2.35 14.96
CA THR A 72 -3.53 1.19 15.27
C THR A 72 -2.23 1.65 15.92
N ASP A 73 -1.61 0.79 16.72
CA ASP A 73 -0.24 0.93 17.23
C ASP A 73 0.77 0.14 16.40
N GLN A 74 0.29 -0.64 15.42
CA GLN A 74 1.12 -1.43 14.52
C GLN A 74 1.58 -0.59 13.33
N ASN A 75 2.68 -0.98 12.73
CA ASN A 75 3.22 -0.39 11.49
C ASN A 75 2.98 -1.30 10.26
N THR A 76 2.04 -2.22 10.38
CA THR A 76 1.60 -3.13 9.32
C THR A 76 0.10 -3.34 9.42
N ILE A 77 -0.60 -3.25 8.28
CA ILE A 77 -2.04 -3.52 8.17
C ILE A 77 -2.24 -4.58 7.08
N GLN A 78 -3.03 -5.59 7.40
CA GLN A 78 -3.55 -6.53 6.42
C GLN A 78 -4.98 -6.15 6.06
N LEU A 79 -5.18 -5.71 4.83
CA LEU A 79 -6.49 -5.45 4.24
C LEU A 79 -7.05 -6.74 3.67
N THR A 80 -8.34 -7.01 3.92
CA THR A 80 -9.06 -8.20 3.41
C THR A 80 -10.44 -7.80 2.91
N GLY A 81 -11.08 -8.67 2.10
CA GLY A 81 -12.40 -8.39 1.55
C GLY A 81 -12.39 -7.33 0.46
N LEU A 82 -11.25 -7.15 -0.21
CA LEU A 82 -11.12 -6.28 -1.36
C LEU A 82 -11.76 -6.95 -2.60
N GLU A 83 -12.20 -6.13 -3.54
CA GLU A 83 -12.69 -6.61 -4.84
C GLU A 83 -11.49 -6.80 -5.80
N PRO A 84 -11.47 -7.84 -6.64
CA PRO A 84 -10.44 -8.04 -7.66
C PRO A 84 -10.41 -6.90 -8.68
N GLU A 85 -9.23 -6.65 -9.27
CA GLU A 85 -8.97 -5.66 -10.33
C GLU A 85 -9.41 -4.22 -9.97
N LYS A 86 -9.50 -3.93 -8.68
CA LYS A 86 -9.95 -2.63 -8.18
C LYS A 86 -8.81 -1.83 -7.57
N SER A 87 -8.78 -0.54 -7.89
CA SER A 87 -7.83 0.40 -7.29
C SER A 87 -8.32 0.88 -5.92
N TYR A 88 -7.38 0.94 -4.99
CA TYR A 88 -7.57 1.39 -3.61
C TYR A 88 -6.53 2.44 -3.25
N THR A 89 -6.96 3.47 -2.54
CA THR A 89 -6.09 4.50 -1.99
C THR A 89 -6.04 4.34 -0.47
N PHE A 90 -4.86 4.06 0.06
CA PHE A 90 -4.61 3.97 1.50
C PHE A 90 -3.91 5.23 1.99
N LYS A 91 -4.37 5.77 3.11
CA LYS A 91 -3.79 6.93 3.78
C LYS A 91 -3.43 6.58 5.22
N VAL A 92 -2.30 7.09 5.69
CA VAL A 92 -1.89 6.92 7.08
C VAL A 92 -1.10 8.13 7.56
N LYS A 93 -1.30 8.53 8.83
CA LYS A 93 -0.49 9.52 9.53
C LYS A 93 -0.04 8.99 10.88
N ALA A 94 1.08 9.51 11.37
CA ALA A 94 1.56 9.24 12.72
C ALA A 94 0.89 10.18 13.72
N GLN A 95 0.58 9.67 14.91
CA GLN A 95 -0.04 10.41 16.00
C GLN A 95 0.69 10.18 17.33
N LYS A 96 0.78 11.25 18.15
CA LYS A 96 1.22 11.19 19.54
C LYS A 96 0.05 11.53 20.46
N THR A 97 -0.69 10.53 20.89
CA THR A 97 -1.87 10.69 21.73
C THR A 97 -1.53 11.39 23.05
N GLY A 98 -2.29 12.43 23.40
CA GLY A 98 -2.19 13.15 24.67
C GLY A 98 -0.95 14.03 24.82
N SER A 99 -0.22 14.33 23.75
CA SER A 99 0.91 15.25 23.78
C SER A 99 0.49 16.68 23.42
N ILE A 100 1.08 17.64 24.14
CA ILE A 100 1.01 19.08 23.79
C ILE A 100 2.28 19.55 23.08
N TYR A 101 3.29 18.67 22.95
CA TYR A 101 4.59 18.96 22.35
C TYR A 101 4.76 18.38 20.95
N PHE A 102 3.86 17.50 20.53
CA PHE A 102 3.88 16.88 19.21
C PHE A 102 2.53 17.03 18.55
N GLU A 103 2.56 17.44 17.29
CA GLU A 103 1.44 17.41 16.36
C GLU A 103 1.51 16.15 15.48
N ASP A 104 0.34 15.73 14.99
CA ASP A 104 0.25 14.61 14.04
C ASP A 104 1.07 14.93 12.78
N SER A 105 1.58 13.90 12.14
CA SER A 105 2.22 14.06 10.84
C SER A 105 1.21 14.39 9.73
N ASP A 106 1.70 14.83 8.59
CA ASP A 106 0.93 14.78 7.34
C ASP A 106 0.56 13.34 6.97
N TYR A 107 -0.53 13.19 6.20
CA TYR A 107 -0.88 11.90 5.63
C TYR A 107 0.11 11.47 4.57
N ALA A 108 0.61 10.25 4.70
CA ALA A 108 1.16 9.50 3.57
C ALA A 108 0.01 8.82 2.83
N GLU A 109 0.12 8.79 1.51
CA GLU A 109 -0.88 8.20 0.63
C GLU A 109 -0.21 7.26 -0.36
N ILE A 110 -0.80 6.08 -0.58
CA ILE A 110 -0.37 5.12 -1.60
C ILE A 110 -1.59 4.52 -2.29
N THR A 111 -1.50 4.35 -3.60
CA THR A 111 -2.53 3.68 -4.40
C THR A 111 -1.99 2.33 -4.88
N PHE A 112 -2.82 1.30 -4.80
CA PHE A 112 -2.53 -0.03 -5.31
C PHE A 112 -3.77 -0.60 -6.00
N THR A 113 -3.57 -1.58 -6.88
CA THR A 113 -4.66 -2.28 -7.57
C THR A 113 -4.56 -3.76 -7.25
N THR A 114 -5.66 -4.36 -6.80
CA THR A 114 -5.75 -5.81 -6.56
C THR A 114 -5.59 -6.59 -7.86
N THR A 115 -5.08 -7.82 -7.75
CA THR A 115 -4.90 -8.69 -8.92
C THR A 115 -6.25 -9.23 -9.40
N SER A 116 -6.28 -9.79 -10.61
CA SER A 116 -7.45 -10.48 -11.13
C SER A 116 -7.74 -11.75 -10.32
N GLU A 117 -9.00 -12.10 -10.21
CA GLU A 117 -9.40 -13.41 -9.70
C GLU A 117 -8.99 -14.49 -10.72
N VAL A 118 -8.15 -15.40 -10.29
CA VAL A 118 -7.77 -16.54 -11.11
C VAL A 118 -8.79 -17.64 -10.89
N THR A 119 -9.78 -17.71 -11.78
CA THR A 119 -10.69 -18.86 -11.79
C THR A 119 -9.98 -20.06 -12.41
N VAL A 120 -9.51 -20.97 -11.56
CA VAL A 120 -8.88 -22.19 -12.02
C VAL A 120 -9.94 -23.27 -12.23
N TYR A 121 -10.26 -23.55 -13.50
CA TYR A 121 -11.05 -24.73 -13.85
C TYR A 121 -10.16 -25.96 -13.76
N ARG A 122 -10.40 -26.84 -12.76
CA ARG A 122 -9.69 -28.10 -12.61
C ARG A 122 -10.47 -29.19 -13.28
N ILE A 123 -9.88 -29.80 -14.31
CA ILE A 123 -10.36 -31.07 -14.87
C ILE A 123 -9.75 -32.15 -14.00
N ALA A 124 -10.56 -32.82 -13.17
CA ALA A 124 -10.05 -33.89 -12.29
C ALA A 124 -9.69 -35.16 -13.08
N THR A 125 -10.56 -35.52 -14.02
CA THR A 125 -10.36 -36.66 -14.91
C THR A 125 -11.12 -36.43 -16.21
N PHE A 126 -10.53 -36.85 -17.31
CA PHE A 126 -11.22 -37.06 -18.59
C PHE A 126 -11.14 -38.56 -18.87
N ALA A 127 -12.26 -39.21 -19.01
CA ALA A 127 -12.32 -40.63 -19.32
C ALA A 127 -13.28 -40.83 -20.51
N ASP A 128 -12.84 -41.54 -21.51
CA ASP A 128 -13.71 -42.22 -22.45
C ASP A 128 -13.73 -43.72 -22.09
N ASP A 129 -14.38 -44.57 -22.91
CA ASP A 129 -14.53 -46.02 -22.62
C ASP A 129 -13.20 -46.76 -22.61
N TRP A 130 -12.12 -46.16 -23.08
CA TRP A 130 -10.83 -46.79 -23.32
C TRP A 130 -9.65 -46.15 -22.61
N ASP A 131 -9.69 -44.80 -22.39
CA ASP A 131 -8.57 -44.03 -21.89
C ASP A 131 -8.97 -43.19 -20.66
N LYS A 132 -8.21 -43.31 -19.59
CA LYS A 132 -8.37 -42.45 -18.39
C LYS A 132 -7.20 -41.51 -18.28
N TRP A 133 -7.49 -40.21 -18.33
CA TRP A 133 -6.52 -39.14 -18.13
C TRP A 133 -6.70 -38.52 -16.78
N TYR A 134 -5.62 -38.26 -16.08
CA TYR A 134 -5.56 -37.70 -14.74
C TYR A 134 -4.78 -36.40 -14.77
N TYR A 135 -5.22 -35.44 -13.97
CA TYR A 135 -4.61 -34.12 -13.88
C TYR A 135 -4.24 -33.86 -12.42
N GLU A 136 -2.97 -33.59 -12.17
CA GLU A 136 -2.48 -33.09 -10.88
C GLU A 136 -2.15 -31.62 -11.00
N TYR A 137 -2.45 -30.84 -9.96
CA TYR A 137 -2.25 -29.42 -9.92
C TYR A 137 -1.30 -29.01 -8.79
N ASN A 138 -0.58 -27.92 -8.98
CA ASN A 138 0.14 -27.22 -7.92
C ASN A 138 -0.87 -26.46 -7.02
N ASP A 139 -0.43 -26.01 -5.86
CA ASP A 139 -1.27 -25.26 -4.91
C ASP A 139 -1.81 -23.95 -5.52
N ASN A 140 -1.09 -23.35 -6.45
CA ASN A 140 -1.49 -22.15 -7.19
C ASN A 140 -2.45 -22.43 -8.36
N GLY A 141 -2.89 -23.68 -8.55
CA GLY A 141 -3.83 -24.09 -9.58
C GLY A 141 -3.24 -24.35 -10.96
N THR A 142 -1.95 -24.16 -11.18
CA THR A 142 -1.29 -24.53 -12.45
C THR A 142 -1.17 -26.06 -12.58
N VAL A 143 -1.23 -26.58 -13.81
CA VAL A 143 -1.09 -28.03 -14.06
C VAL A 143 0.32 -28.44 -13.68
N LYS A 144 0.45 -29.42 -12.80
CA LYS A 144 1.72 -30.03 -12.39
C LYS A 144 2.07 -31.23 -13.28
N ARG A 145 1.07 -32.05 -13.54
CA ARG A 145 1.23 -33.33 -14.23
C ARG A 145 -0.05 -33.71 -14.96
N VAL A 146 0.06 -34.25 -16.14
CA VAL A 146 -1.00 -34.95 -16.86
C VAL A 146 -0.50 -36.37 -17.18
N TYR A 147 -1.30 -37.36 -16.86
CA TYR A 147 -0.87 -38.77 -17.15
C TYR A 147 -2.07 -39.63 -17.52
N ARG A 148 -1.76 -40.70 -18.23
CA ARG A 148 -2.70 -41.73 -18.63
C ARG A 148 -2.31 -43.05 -17.99
N LEU A 149 -3.31 -43.79 -17.51
CA LEU A 149 -3.17 -45.19 -17.14
C LEU A 149 -3.82 -46.07 -18.21
N TYR A 150 -3.10 -47.09 -18.63
CA TYR A 150 -3.63 -48.16 -19.46
C TYR A 150 -3.54 -49.47 -18.67
N GLU A 151 -4.66 -50.19 -18.54
CA GLU A 151 -4.78 -51.38 -17.69
C GLU A 151 -4.26 -51.20 -16.25
N GLY A 152 -4.32 -49.98 -15.73
CA GLY A 152 -3.85 -49.63 -14.39
C GLY A 152 -2.36 -49.24 -14.29
N GLU A 153 -1.62 -49.38 -15.36
CA GLU A 153 -0.19 -49.01 -15.42
C GLU A 153 0.00 -47.65 -16.09
N LEU A 154 1.05 -46.92 -15.69
CA LEU A 154 1.41 -45.65 -16.30
C LEU A 154 1.87 -45.84 -17.75
N ASP A 155 1.05 -45.34 -18.70
CA ASP A 155 1.34 -45.44 -20.14
C ASP A 155 2.00 -44.15 -20.68
N ARG A 156 1.50 -43.01 -20.29
CA ARG A 156 2.03 -41.70 -20.72
C ARG A 156 2.00 -40.70 -19.57
N GLU A 157 2.97 -39.81 -19.59
CA GLU A 157 3.09 -38.74 -18.59
C GLU A 157 3.66 -37.47 -19.22
N TRP A 158 3.12 -36.32 -18.81
CA TRP A 158 3.68 -34.96 -19.05
C TRP A 158 3.82 -34.24 -17.74
N LEU A 159 5.01 -33.73 -17.48
CA LEU A 159 5.35 -32.87 -16.35
C LEU A 159 5.45 -31.41 -16.82
N PHE A 160 4.91 -30.51 -16.07
CA PHE A 160 4.89 -29.09 -16.37
C PHE A 160 5.71 -28.32 -15.32
N ALA A 161 6.73 -27.61 -15.78
CA ALA A 161 7.52 -26.71 -14.95
C ALA A 161 7.31 -25.26 -15.40
N TYR A 162 7.16 -24.36 -14.45
CA TYR A 162 6.86 -22.95 -14.67
C TYR A 162 8.02 -22.09 -14.19
N ASP A 163 8.46 -21.16 -15.05
CA ASP A 163 9.45 -20.12 -14.73
C ASP A 163 8.91 -18.77 -15.23
N GLY A 164 8.26 -18.02 -14.35
CA GLY A 164 7.52 -16.82 -14.71
C GLY A 164 6.45 -17.13 -15.77
N ASN A 165 6.56 -16.52 -16.95
CA ASN A 165 5.63 -16.73 -18.07
C ASN A 165 6.01 -17.92 -18.98
N ASN A 166 7.11 -18.62 -18.68
CA ASN A 166 7.58 -19.73 -19.48
C ASN A 166 7.07 -21.07 -18.91
N ILE A 167 6.66 -21.96 -19.79
CA ILE A 167 6.21 -23.31 -19.44
C ILE A 167 7.10 -24.31 -20.15
N THR A 168 7.76 -25.18 -19.40
CA THR A 168 8.50 -26.31 -19.92
C THR A 168 7.68 -27.58 -19.74
N VAL A 169 7.48 -28.34 -20.81
CA VAL A 169 6.75 -29.61 -20.78
C VAL A 169 7.72 -30.73 -21.10
N THR A 170 7.80 -31.74 -20.21
CA THR A 170 8.60 -32.93 -20.38
C THR A 170 7.67 -34.14 -20.42
N GLY A 171 7.69 -34.89 -21.50
CA GLY A 171 6.88 -36.12 -21.66
C GLY A 171 7.71 -37.40 -21.64
N LYS A 172 7.08 -38.49 -21.23
CA LYS A 172 7.59 -39.87 -21.35
C LYS A 172 6.60 -40.70 -22.12
#